data_b49a450f79eea2c669ecbf2701dfb3d3
#
_entry.id   b49a450f79eea2c669ecbf2701dfb3d3
#
_cell.length_a   1.000
_cell.length_b   1.000
_cell.length_c   1.000
_cell.angle_alpha   90.00
_cell.angle_beta   90.00
_cell.angle_gamma   90.00
#
_symmetry.space_group_name_H-M   'P 1'
#
loop_
_entity.id
_entity.type
_entity.pdbx_description
1 polymer ?
#
loop_
_entity_poly.entity_id
_entity_poly.type
_entity_poly.pdbx_seq_one_letter_code
_entity_poly.pdbx_strand_id
1 'polypeptide(L)'
;FKNALDAVNEFMDIPDLNESSRRAGAYRKRSFEFAVQYEKEHNTKNYVFAPRNVGDSINSADLEYYPSVTIDDKTLVFTRRVKGRNEDFFVSDRKDDQWSKAKGIDGDINSNFNEGAQNISQDGEWLVFTGCNFPEGLGSCDLFFSSLTKKGWSTPENIGEPVNTEFWESSPCLSPDKRELYFSSNRPGGYGGKDIYVSKRMPGGQWSKPENLGPKINSAGDESCPFIHADNQTMYFTSNGLTGYGGDDLFLARKQSDGAWDKIENLGYPINTTENEGSLVVAADGKTAYYASDRADTRGGLDIYTFEMREDIRPNKTLWVQGKVFDSTTKEGLPSAVELIDIASGQTLVKVQTNESGNYLITLPLGKDYAFNVNRKGYLFYSKNFPFSQKVPDSTYTINIGLQPIEANASVVLNNIFFDVNRFELEQQSIAELDRVVELLNDNPGIKILIGGHTDNTGKAADNLTLSNNRAKAVVDYLITKGIDASRLQYKGFGAANPVSDNTTEAGKAANRRTELTILSK
;
A
#
# COMPACT_ATOMS: atom_id res chain seq x y z
N PHE A 1 -1.53 11.16 -34.97
CA PHE A 1 -0.31 10.36 -35.20
C PHE A 1 -0.22 9.79 -36.61
N LYS A 2 -1.32 9.43 -37.28
CA LYS A 2 -1.26 8.86 -38.64
C LYS A 2 -0.53 9.78 -39.64
N ASN A 3 -0.88 11.07 -39.69
CA ASN A 3 -0.21 12.03 -40.58
C ASN A 3 1.28 12.22 -40.25
N ALA A 4 1.64 12.13 -38.96
CA ALA A 4 3.03 12.19 -38.52
C ALA A 4 3.81 10.93 -38.94
N LEU A 5 3.18 9.76 -38.90
CA LEU A 5 3.75 8.50 -39.39
C LEU A 5 3.96 8.57 -40.91
N ASP A 6 3.01 9.08 -41.68
CA ASP A 6 3.13 9.23 -43.11
C ASP A 6 4.31 10.19 -43.45
N ALA A 7 4.40 11.32 -42.77
CA ALA A 7 5.50 12.28 -42.97
C ALA A 7 6.89 11.70 -42.61
N VAL A 8 7.00 10.93 -41.53
CA VAL A 8 8.29 10.31 -41.18
C VAL A 8 8.65 9.18 -42.14
N ASN A 9 7.69 8.47 -42.73
CA ASN A 9 7.97 7.50 -43.78
C ASN A 9 8.54 8.19 -45.03
N GLU A 10 7.91 9.29 -45.49
CA GLU A 10 8.43 10.13 -46.59
C GLU A 10 9.84 10.65 -46.29
N PHE A 11 10.09 11.09 -45.05
CA PHE A 11 11.44 11.51 -44.63
C PHE A 11 12.46 10.36 -44.72
N MET A 12 12.11 9.16 -44.29
CA MET A 12 13.01 8.00 -44.33
C MET A 12 13.32 7.52 -45.73
N ASP A 13 12.49 7.82 -46.72
CA ASP A 13 12.68 7.52 -48.13
C ASP A 13 13.61 8.51 -48.84
N ILE A 14 14.02 9.60 -48.19
CA ILE A 14 14.98 10.58 -48.78
C ILE A 14 16.32 9.89 -48.99
N PRO A 15 16.88 9.93 -50.24
CA PRO A 15 18.23 9.41 -50.54
C PRO A 15 19.30 10.15 -49.72
N ASP A 16 20.35 9.44 -49.33
CA ASP A 16 21.55 10.01 -48.70
C ASP A 16 21.35 10.70 -47.35
N LEU A 17 20.34 10.29 -46.60
CA LEU A 17 20.20 10.72 -45.18
C LEU A 17 21.48 10.35 -44.42
N ASN A 18 22.04 11.30 -43.69
CA ASN A 18 23.14 11.02 -42.76
C ASN A 18 22.68 10.08 -41.63
N GLU A 19 23.64 9.42 -40.97
CA GLU A 19 23.34 8.41 -39.93
C GLU A 19 22.54 8.96 -38.77
N SER A 20 22.82 10.18 -38.32
CA SER A 20 22.08 10.83 -37.23
C SER A 20 20.61 11.06 -37.60
N SER A 21 20.35 11.60 -38.81
CA SER A 21 18.99 11.82 -39.33
C SER A 21 18.24 10.49 -39.49
N ARG A 22 18.92 9.44 -39.95
CA ARG A 22 18.33 8.10 -40.11
C ARG A 22 17.96 7.50 -38.75
N ARG A 23 18.82 7.62 -37.73
CA ARG A 23 18.53 7.16 -36.36
C ARG A 23 17.35 7.92 -35.76
N ALA A 24 17.33 9.24 -35.86
CA ALA A 24 16.22 10.08 -35.37
C ALA A 24 14.90 9.73 -36.08
N GLY A 25 14.90 9.57 -37.40
CA GLY A 25 13.74 9.15 -38.18
C GLY A 25 13.23 7.76 -37.77
N ALA A 26 14.13 6.79 -37.58
CA ALA A 26 13.78 5.45 -37.16
C ALA A 26 13.18 5.44 -35.74
N TYR A 27 13.69 6.27 -34.84
CA TYR A 27 13.11 6.46 -33.49
C TYR A 27 11.68 7.01 -33.57
N ARG A 28 11.48 8.13 -34.27
CA ARG A 28 10.16 8.77 -34.44
C ARG A 28 9.16 7.84 -35.14
N LYS A 29 9.62 7.09 -36.16
CA LYS A 29 8.79 6.09 -36.84
C LYS A 29 8.22 5.06 -35.88
N ARG A 30 9.06 4.46 -35.04
CA ARG A 30 8.63 3.48 -34.01
C ARG A 30 7.60 4.10 -33.06
N SER A 31 7.83 5.31 -32.55
CA SER A 31 6.91 6.02 -31.66
C SER A 31 5.55 6.28 -32.33
N PHE A 32 5.54 6.70 -33.60
CA PHE A 32 4.28 6.97 -34.31
C PHE A 32 3.57 5.68 -34.74
N GLU A 33 4.29 4.62 -35.08
CA GLU A 33 3.71 3.29 -35.32
C GLU A 33 3.01 2.77 -34.05
N PHE A 34 3.69 2.87 -32.90
CA PHE A 34 3.10 2.56 -31.60
C PHE A 34 1.85 3.40 -31.31
N ALA A 35 1.93 4.71 -31.47
CA ALA A 35 0.82 5.64 -31.22
C ALA A 35 -0.43 5.31 -32.08
N VAL A 36 -0.23 5.03 -33.38
CA VAL A 36 -1.31 4.63 -34.29
C VAL A 36 -1.92 3.29 -33.90
N GLN A 37 -1.09 2.34 -33.45
CA GLN A 37 -1.57 1.04 -32.99
C GLN A 37 -2.34 1.17 -31.67
N TYR A 38 -1.81 1.93 -30.71
CA TYR A 38 -2.43 2.18 -29.41
C TYR A 38 -3.83 2.82 -29.55
N GLU A 39 -3.98 3.82 -30.46
CA GLU A 39 -5.28 4.44 -30.75
C GLU A 39 -6.32 3.45 -31.31
N LYS A 40 -5.90 2.39 -31.99
CA LYS A 40 -6.83 1.36 -32.51
C LYS A 40 -7.25 0.36 -31.44
N GLU A 41 -6.36 0.05 -30.50
CA GLU A 41 -6.57 -0.94 -29.45
C GLU A 41 -7.33 -0.36 -28.24
N HIS A 42 -7.09 0.93 -27.95
CA HIS A 42 -7.65 1.61 -26.80
C HIS A 42 -8.65 2.70 -27.23
N ASN A 43 -9.85 2.68 -26.67
CA ASN A 43 -10.86 3.70 -26.96
C ASN A 43 -10.57 5.01 -26.18
N THR A 44 -9.50 5.72 -26.55
CA THR A 44 -9.10 6.98 -25.91
C THR A 44 -9.93 8.18 -26.36
N LYS A 45 -10.77 8.04 -27.39
CA LYS A 45 -11.52 9.15 -28.02
C LYS A 45 -12.49 9.87 -27.10
N ASN A 46 -13.02 9.17 -26.10
CA ASN A 46 -13.95 9.74 -25.12
C ASN A 46 -13.26 10.25 -23.85
N TYR A 47 -11.96 10.10 -23.74
CA TYR A 47 -11.21 10.58 -22.60
C TYR A 47 -10.80 12.03 -22.80
N VAL A 48 -11.22 12.89 -21.89
CA VAL A 48 -10.84 14.31 -21.88
C VAL A 48 -9.72 14.51 -20.88
N PHE A 49 -8.50 14.66 -21.39
CA PHE A 49 -7.35 15.01 -20.56
C PHE A 49 -7.39 16.51 -20.25
N ALA A 50 -7.82 16.85 -19.04
CA ALA A 50 -8.00 18.22 -18.58
C ALA A 50 -7.20 18.48 -17.31
N PRO A 51 -5.85 18.51 -17.37
CA PRO A 51 -5.03 18.80 -16.20
C PRO A 51 -5.28 20.23 -15.71
N ARG A 52 -5.34 20.35 -14.38
CA ARG A 52 -5.55 21.62 -13.68
C ARG A 52 -4.33 21.92 -12.83
N ASN A 53 -3.78 23.12 -12.98
CA ASN A 53 -2.75 23.62 -12.08
C ASN A 53 -3.29 23.66 -10.64
N VAL A 54 -2.55 23.11 -9.67
CA VAL A 54 -3.01 23.04 -8.27
C VAL A 54 -3.01 24.41 -7.57
N GLY A 55 -2.47 25.45 -8.21
CA GLY A 55 -2.60 26.86 -7.84
C GLY A 55 -1.45 27.40 -7.00
N ASP A 56 -1.57 28.70 -6.66
CA ASP A 56 -0.53 29.53 -6.03
C ASP A 56 -0.15 29.14 -4.62
N SER A 57 -0.97 28.32 -3.97
CA SER A 57 -0.62 27.77 -2.67
C SER A 57 0.50 26.75 -2.75
N ILE A 58 0.62 26.07 -3.88
CA ILE A 58 1.61 25.02 -4.14
C ILE A 58 2.67 25.52 -5.11
N ASN A 59 2.26 25.95 -6.32
CA ASN A 59 3.16 26.34 -7.39
C ASN A 59 3.67 27.78 -7.20
N SER A 60 4.92 28.03 -7.56
CA SER A 60 5.61 29.31 -7.38
C SER A 60 6.34 29.73 -8.67
N ALA A 61 7.26 30.66 -8.58
CA ALA A 61 8.18 31.00 -9.67
C ALA A 61 9.39 30.06 -9.78
N ASP A 62 9.53 29.14 -8.84
CA ASP A 62 10.53 28.06 -8.85
C ASP A 62 9.94 26.81 -9.54
N LEU A 63 10.71 25.70 -9.62
CA LEU A 63 10.25 24.45 -10.20
C LEU A 63 9.68 23.55 -9.08
N GLU A 64 8.47 23.04 -9.26
CA GLU A 64 7.83 22.08 -8.37
C GLU A 64 7.64 20.73 -9.07
N TYR A 65 8.10 19.64 -8.43
CA TYR A 65 8.03 18.28 -8.98
C TYR A 65 8.09 17.21 -7.90
N TYR A 66 8.00 15.94 -8.26
CA TYR A 66 7.89 14.80 -7.36
C TYR A 66 6.79 14.99 -6.31
N PRO A 67 5.50 15.16 -6.71
CA PRO A 67 4.42 15.18 -5.74
C PRO A 67 4.32 13.84 -5.01
N SER A 68 3.96 13.87 -3.73
CA SER A 68 3.66 12.69 -2.92
C SER A 68 2.57 13.03 -1.91
N VAL A 69 1.52 12.21 -1.82
CA VAL A 69 0.34 12.49 -1.00
C VAL A 69 0.08 11.38 0.02
N THR A 70 -0.47 11.76 1.18
CA THR A 70 -1.00 10.81 2.15
C THR A 70 -2.27 10.15 1.65
N ILE A 71 -2.65 9.00 2.22
CA ILE A 71 -3.80 8.21 1.74
C ILE A 71 -5.12 8.98 1.82
N ASP A 72 -5.27 9.88 2.77
CA ASP A 72 -6.46 10.72 2.95
C ASP A 72 -6.46 11.99 2.07
N ASP A 73 -5.46 12.13 1.20
CA ASP A 73 -5.25 13.28 0.30
C ASP A 73 -5.24 14.63 1.04
N LYS A 74 -4.76 14.64 2.30
CA LYS A 74 -4.71 15.84 3.12
C LYS A 74 -3.34 16.49 3.23
N THR A 75 -2.27 15.74 3.02
CA THR A 75 -0.91 16.26 3.05
C THR A 75 -0.23 15.97 1.72
N LEU A 76 0.25 17.01 1.07
CA LEU A 76 1.07 16.97 -0.15
C LEU A 76 2.49 17.38 0.20
N VAL A 77 3.45 16.52 -0.07
CA VAL A 77 4.89 16.81 -0.02
C VAL A 77 5.42 16.81 -1.44
N PHE A 78 6.30 17.73 -1.76
CA PHE A 78 6.90 17.85 -3.09
C PHE A 78 8.28 18.48 -3.03
N THR A 79 9.08 18.26 -4.06
CA THR A 79 10.37 18.92 -4.24
C THR A 79 10.18 20.28 -4.91
N ARG A 80 10.85 21.32 -4.39
CA ARG A 80 10.99 22.63 -5.03
C ARG A 80 12.45 22.95 -5.24
N ARG A 81 12.81 23.29 -6.47
CA ARG A 81 14.17 23.80 -6.77
C ARG A 81 14.24 25.29 -6.55
N VAL A 82 14.61 25.68 -5.35
CA VAL A 82 14.62 27.07 -4.89
C VAL A 82 15.68 27.89 -5.66
N LYS A 83 15.23 28.94 -6.34
CA LYS A 83 16.09 29.85 -7.15
C LYS A 83 16.97 29.12 -8.16
N GLY A 84 16.51 27.97 -8.66
CA GLY A 84 17.20 27.17 -9.65
C GLY A 84 18.50 26.50 -9.15
N ARG A 85 18.72 26.41 -7.83
CA ARG A 85 19.97 25.90 -7.23
C ARG A 85 19.78 24.72 -6.31
N ASN A 86 19.05 24.89 -5.22
CA ASN A 86 18.88 23.88 -4.18
C ASN A 86 17.50 23.21 -4.32
N GLU A 87 17.48 21.93 -4.12
CA GLU A 87 16.26 21.13 -4.06
C GLU A 87 15.88 20.94 -2.61
N ASP A 88 14.72 21.46 -2.20
CA ASP A 88 14.19 21.36 -0.84
C ASP A 88 12.78 20.74 -0.87
N PHE A 89 12.39 20.09 0.22
CA PHE A 89 11.01 19.60 0.36
C PHE A 89 10.09 20.67 0.93
N PHE A 90 8.93 20.75 0.30
CA PHE A 90 7.83 21.59 0.74
C PHE A 90 6.62 20.73 1.07
N VAL A 91 5.84 21.21 2.02
CA VAL A 91 4.62 20.53 2.48
C VAL A 91 3.44 21.51 2.49
N SER A 92 2.29 21.01 2.10
CA SER A 92 1.02 21.71 2.20
C SER A 92 -0.05 20.77 2.73
N ASP A 93 -0.90 21.28 3.61
CA ASP A 93 -2.05 20.56 4.14
C ASP A 93 -3.34 21.04 3.46
N ARG A 94 -4.24 20.09 3.18
CA ARG A 94 -5.54 20.34 2.56
C ARG A 94 -6.62 20.48 3.61
N LYS A 95 -7.33 21.59 3.58
CA LYS A 95 -8.47 21.85 4.43
C LYS A 95 -9.62 22.40 3.58
N ASP A 96 -10.82 21.87 3.78
CA ASP A 96 -12.03 22.28 3.04
C ASP A 96 -11.80 22.31 1.52
N ASP A 97 -11.16 21.27 0.99
CA ASP A 97 -10.76 21.08 -0.42
C ASP A 97 -9.77 22.12 -0.98
N GLN A 98 -9.13 22.90 -0.13
CA GLN A 98 -8.11 23.86 -0.53
C GLN A 98 -6.76 23.56 0.10
N TRP A 99 -5.70 23.65 -0.70
CA TRP A 99 -4.33 23.54 -0.24
C TRP A 99 -3.90 24.81 0.51
N SER A 100 -3.33 24.64 1.69
CA SER A 100 -2.67 25.74 2.41
C SER A 100 -1.43 26.21 1.64
N LYS A 101 -0.94 27.41 1.96
CA LYS A 101 0.33 27.87 1.38
C LYS A 101 1.44 26.90 1.76
N ALA A 102 2.15 26.37 0.76
CA ALA A 102 3.25 25.46 0.97
C ALA A 102 4.38 26.14 1.78
N LYS A 103 4.95 25.40 2.70
CA LYS A 103 6.11 25.80 3.52
C LYS A 103 7.20 24.73 3.41
N GLY A 104 8.45 25.11 3.64
CA GLY A 104 9.52 24.14 3.81
C GLY A 104 9.15 23.12 4.89
N ILE A 105 9.50 21.85 4.69
CA ILE A 105 9.25 20.82 5.71
C ILE A 105 10.02 21.16 6.99
N ASP A 106 9.37 20.98 8.13
CA ASP A 106 9.98 21.32 9.44
C ASP A 106 11.09 20.28 9.82
N GLY A 107 12.04 20.68 10.66
CA GLY A 107 13.15 19.85 11.13
C GLY A 107 14.41 20.00 10.27
N ASP A 108 15.37 19.08 10.45
CA ASP A 108 16.68 19.11 9.80
C ASP A 108 16.68 18.36 8.45
N ILE A 109 15.50 18.30 7.77
CA ILE A 109 15.36 17.56 6.52
C ILE A 109 15.96 18.33 5.35
N ASN A 110 15.55 19.60 5.19
CA ASN A 110 16.13 20.47 4.18
C ASN A 110 17.51 20.95 4.65
N SER A 111 18.53 20.77 3.82
CA SER A 111 19.91 21.09 4.12
C SER A 111 20.52 22.06 3.08
N ASN A 112 21.84 22.19 3.07
CA ASN A 112 22.55 22.91 2.01
C ASN A 112 22.90 22.01 0.81
N PHE A 113 22.53 20.75 0.85
CA PHE A 113 22.69 19.77 -0.23
C PHE A 113 21.38 19.69 -1.05
N ASN A 114 21.32 18.76 -1.99
CA ASN A 114 20.10 18.53 -2.78
C ASN A 114 19.31 17.37 -2.21
N GLU A 115 18.11 17.65 -1.74
CA GLU A 115 17.10 16.68 -1.32
C GLU A 115 16.02 16.60 -2.40
N GLY A 116 15.93 15.47 -3.09
CA GLY A 116 14.97 15.30 -4.18
C GLY A 116 14.27 13.96 -4.18
N ALA A 117 13.30 13.80 -5.07
CA ALA A 117 12.60 12.55 -5.30
C ALA A 117 12.17 11.86 -4.00
N GLN A 118 11.31 12.48 -3.24
CA GLN A 118 10.79 11.95 -1.97
C GLN A 118 9.50 11.15 -2.15
N ASN A 119 9.24 10.29 -1.16
CA ASN A 119 7.97 9.62 -0.97
C ASN A 119 7.56 9.68 0.51
N ILE A 120 6.38 10.25 0.79
CA ILE A 120 5.77 10.18 2.10
C ILE A 120 4.96 8.89 2.22
N SER A 121 5.07 8.18 3.35
CA SER A 121 4.25 7.00 3.59
C SER A 121 2.76 7.34 3.63
N GLN A 122 1.89 6.35 3.35
CA GLN A 122 0.44 6.56 3.29
C GLN A 122 -0.16 7.12 4.58
N ASP A 123 0.43 6.83 5.73
CA ASP A 123 0.05 7.34 7.04
C ASP A 123 0.68 8.70 7.41
N GLY A 124 1.58 9.22 6.56
CA GLY A 124 2.27 10.49 6.80
C GLY A 124 3.39 10.44 7.83
N GLU A 125 3.79 9.26 8.31
CA GLU A 125 4.74 9.12 9.43
C GLU A 125 6.19 8.91 8.98
N TRP A 126 6.43 8.48 7.73
CA TRP A 126 7.75 8.20 7.16
C TRP A 126 7.98 9.00 5.91
N LEU A 127 9.19 9.53 5.78
CA LEU A 127 9.69 10.17 4.58
C LEU A 127 10.95 9.44 4.12
N VAL A 128 10.93 8.91 2.90
CA VAL A 128 12.10 8.39 2.21
C VAL A 128 12.42 9.29 1.04
N PHE A 129 13.69 9.56 0.81
CA PHE A 129 14.10 10.53 -0.21
C PHE A 129 15.52 10.28 -0.71
N THR A 130 15.86 10.95 -1.79
CA THR A 130 17.20 10.94 -2.38
C THR A 130 17.99 12.13 -1.86
N GLY A 131 19.14 11.89 -1.26
CA GLY A 131 20.13 12.90 -0.94
C GLY A 131 21.37 12.76 -1.83
N CYS A 132 21.72 13.81 -2.56
CA CYS A 132 22.88 13.76 -3.46
C CYS A 132 24.07 14.56 -2.87
N ASN A 133 25.24 13.96 -2.92
CA ASN A 133 26.51 14.52 -2.39
C ASN A 133 26.46 14.81 -0.88
N PHE A 134 25.67 14.06 -0.13
CA PHE A 134 25.65 14.12 1.33
C PHE A 134 26.96 13.56 1.91
N PRO A 135 27.47 14.12 3.02
CA PRO A 135 28.72 13.64 3.63
C PRO A 135 28.66 12.18 4.09
N GLU A 136 27.48 11.71 4.47
CA GLU A 136 27.22 10.32 4.90
C GLU A 136 26.85 9.40 3.75
N GLY A 137 26.89 9.89 2.49
CA GLY A 137 26.59 9.11 1.29
C GLY A 137 27.66 8.08 0.98
N LEU A 138 27.25 6.95 0.40
CA LEU A 138 28.12 5.90 -0.14
C LEU A 138 28.43 6.14 -1.61
N GLY A 139 27.43 6.65 -2.36
CA GLY A 139 27.52 6.95 -3.78
C GLY A 139 27.32 8.43 -4.11
N SER A 140 27.02 8.73 -5.35
CA SER A 140 26.74 10.11 -5.78
C SER A 140 25.38 10.61 -5.30
N CYS A 141 24.40 9.71 -5.21
CA CYS A 141 23.08 9.92 -4.62
C CYS A 141 22.69 8.65 -3.87
N ASP A 142 22.18 8.81 -2.67
CA ASP A 142 21.76 7.73 -1.77
C ASP A 142 20.34 7.97 -1.27
N LEU A 143 19.70 6.90 -0.78
CA LEU A 143 18.41 6.98 -0.13
C LEU A 143 18.56 7.25 1.36
N PHE A 144 17.77 8.21 1.83
CA PHE A 144 17.69 8.62 3.23
C PHE A 144 16.29 8.39 3.77
N PHE A 145 16.20 8.30 5.09
CA PHE A 145 14.98 8.05 5.82
C PHE A 145 14.82 9.02 6.97
N SER A 146 13.60 9.52 7.18
CA SER A 146 13.22 10.26 8.38
C SER A 146 11.82 9.80 8.85
N SER A 147 11.58 9.86 10.15
CA SER A 147 10.29 9.52 10.76
C SER A 147 9.69 10.69 11.51
N LEU A 148 8.37 10.83 11.43
CA LEU A 148 7.63 11.84 12.19
C LEU A 148 7.48 11.39 13.65
N THR A 149 8.04 12.17 14.55
CA THR A 149 8.00 11.95 16.00
C THR A 149 7.11 13.00 16.67
N LYS A 150 6.89 12.88 17.97
CA LYS A 150 6.21 13.93 18.76
C LYS A 150 6.93 15.29 18.75
N LYS A 151 8.21 15.32 18.37
CA LYS A 151 9.04 16.54 18.29
C LYS A 151 9.18 17.09 16.88
N GLY A 152 8.53 16.48 15.89
CA GLY A 152 8.70 16.75 14.47
C GLY A 152 9.46 15.63 13.76
N TRP A 153 9.90 15.87 12.56
CA TRP A 153 10.69 14.92 11.78
C TRP A 153 12.05 14.64 12.45
N SER A 154 12.47 13.39 12.45
CA SER A 154 13.81 13.00 12.93
C SER A 154 14.88 13.52 11.97
N THR A 155 16.10 13.70 12.47
CA THR A 155 17.27 13.91 11.61
C THR A 155 17.34 12.78 10.58
N PRO A 156 17.56 13.09 9.29
CA PRO A 156 17.66 12.08 8.25
C PRO A 156 18.80 11.09 8.51
N GLU A 157 18.54 9.82 8.26
CA GLU A 157 19.51 8.74 8.37
C GLU A 157 19.72 8.11 6.98
N ASN A 158 20.97 7.90 6.58
CA ASN A 158 21.29 7.11 5.39
C ASN A 158 20.78 5.68 5.59
N ILE A 159 19.99 5.15 4.62
CA ILE A 159 19.45 3.79 4.73
C ILE A 159 20.57 2.73 4.78
N GLY A 160 21.72 3.04 4.18
CA GLY A 160 22.92 2.20 4.20
C GLY A 160 22.85 0.96 3.31
N GLU A 161 23.90 0.13 3.41
CA GLU A 161 23.94 -1.15 2.73
C GLU A 161 22.88 -2.13 3.29
N PRO A 162 22.31 -2.99 2.44
CA PRO A 162 22.64 -3.20 1.01
C PRO A 162 21.79 -2.36 0.05
N VAL A 163 20.96 -1.42 0.55
CA VAL A 163 20.10 -0.58 -0.29
C VAL A 163 20.94 0.45 -1.03
N ASN A 164 21.71 1.25 -0.31
CA ASN A 164 22.66 2.19 -0.89
C ASN A 164 23.98 1.52 -1.26
N THR A 165 24.62 2.00 -2.31
CA THR A 165 25.86 1.46 -2.85
C THR A 165 26.81 2.61 -3.26
N GLU A 166 27.99 2.29 -3.78
CA GLU A 166 28.90 3.27 -4.40
C GLU A 166 28.35 3.89 -5.70
N PHE A 167 27.20 3.41 -6.18
CA PHE A 167 26.55 3.85 -7.41
C PHE A 167 25.51 4.96 -7.11
N TRP A 168 24.46 5.02 -7.91
CA TRP A 168 23.40 6.00 -7.81
C TRP A 168 22.08 5.31 -7.45
N GLU A 169 21.49 5.71 -6.36
CA GLU A 169 20.17 5.28 -5.90
C GLU A 169 19.24 6.48 -5.77
N SER A 170 18.03 6.39 -6.34
CA SER A 170 17.07 7.51 -6.32
C SER A 170 15.63 7.07 -6.52
N SER A 171 14.71 8.04 -6.48
CA SER A 171 13.27 7.86 -6.73
C SER A 171 12.66 6.77 -5.84
N PRO A 172 12.84 6.83 -4.51
CA PRO A 172 12.29 5.83 -3.61
C PRO A 172 10.77 5.90 -3.55
N CYS A 173 10.13 4.74 -3.36
CA CYS A 173 8.71 4.61 -3.05
C CYS A 173 8.48 3.47 -2.08
N LEU A 174 7.75 3.73 -0.99
CA LEU A 174 7.33 2.72 -0.04
C LEU A 174 6.05 2.02 -0.50
N SER A 175 5.95 0.71 -0.26
CA SER A 175 4.64 0.06 -0.27
C SER A 175 3.72 0.65 0.82
N PRO A 176 2.38 0.58 0.65
CA PRO A 176 1.44 1.15 1.63
C PRO A 176 1.61 0.63 3.06
N ASP A 177 2.10 -0.59 3.22
CA ASP A 177 2.38 -1.22 4.51
C ASP A 177 3.81 -1.00 5.03
N LYS A 178 4.63 -0.21 4.31
CA LYS A 178 6.03 0.12 4.63
C LYS A 178 6.94 -1.12 4.72
N ARG A 179 6.60 -2.22 4.03
CA ARG A 179 7.38 -3.47 4.03
C ARG A 179 8.26 -3.65 2.82
N GLU A 180 7.99 -2.93 1.74
CA GLU A 180 8.77 -2.95 0.52
C GLU A 180 9.19 -1.51 0.19
N LEU A 181 10.47 -1.35 -0.17
CA LEU A 181 11.04 -0.11 -0.67
C LEU A 181 11.45 -0.34 -2.11
N TYR A 182 10.78 0.35 -3.02
CA TYR A 182 11.08 0.38 -4.46
C TYR A 182 11.95 1.59 -4.74
N PHE A 183 12.90 1.47 -5.66
CA PHE A 183 13.78 2.57 -6.04
C PHE A 183 14.51 2.27 -7.34
N SER A 184 15.05 3.31 -7.98
CA SER A 184 15.89 3.20 -9.17
C SER A 184 17.35 3.17 -8.81
N SER A 185 18.15 2.34 -9.48
CA SER A 185 19.60 2.29 -9.30
C SER A 185 20.31 1.90 -10.62
N ASN A 186 21.49 2.47 -10.81
CA ASN A 186 22.38 2.10 -11.91
C ASN A 186 23.49 1.10 -11.49
N ARG A 187 23.26 0.37 -10.38
CA ARG A 187 24.16 -0.67 -9.90
C ARG A 187 24.42 -1.75 -10.94
N PRO A 188 25.62 -2.35 -10.98
CA PRO A 188 25.95 -3.42 -11.92
C PRO A 188 25.02 -4.63 -11.83
N GLY A 189 24.79 -5.28 -12.98
CA GLY A 189 23.97 -6.48 -13.08
C GLY A 189 22.50 -6.23 -13.36
N GLY A 190 22.11 -4.99 -13.71
CA GLY A 190 20.81 -4.63 -14.26
C GLY A 190 20.65 -4.97 -15.74
N TYR A 191 19.53 -4.54 -16.32
CA TYR A 191 19.18 -4.74 -17.73
C TYR A 191 19.54 -3.53 -18.59
N GLY A 192 19.58 -2.33 -18.01
CA GLY A 192 19.81 -1.08 -18.72
C GLY A 192 20.72 -0.09 -18.01
N GLY A 193 20.41 1.19 -18.16
CA GLY A 193 21.13 2.26 -17.50
C GLY A 193 20.72 2.37 -16.03
N LYS A 194 19.42 2.58 -15.78
CA LYS A 194 18.82 2.56 -14.45
C LYS A 194 17.69 1.54 -14.46
N ASP A 195 17.67 0.72 -13.44
CA ASP A 195 16.65 -0.30 -13.26
C ASP A 195 15.88 -0.05 -11.96
N ILE A 196 14.64 -0.50 -11.88
CA ILE A 196 13.85 -0.51 -10.64
C ILE A 196 14.15 -1.78 -9.86
N TYR A 197 14.47 -1.59 -8.58
CA TYR A 197 14.73 -2.62 -7.59
C TYR A 197 13.72 -2.56 -6.46
N VAL A 198 13.57 -3.66 -5.73
CA VAL A 198 12.79 -3.74 -4.49
C VAL A 198 13.62 -4.34 -3.38
N SER A 199 13.57 -3.72 -2.20
CA SER A 199 14.11 -4.25 -0.95
C SER A 199 12.99 -4.48 0.05
N LYS A 200 13.03 -5.60 0.79
CA LYS A 200 12.01 -5.99 1.76
C LYS A 200 12.48 -5.69 3.17
N ARG A 201 11.59 -5.16 3.99
CA ARG A 201 11.87 -4.89 5.39
C ARG A 201 11.83 -6.19 6.19
N MET A 202 12.96 -6.54 6.79
CA MET A 202 13.15 -7.76 7.56
C MET A 202 12.63 -7.61 9.00
N PRO A 203 12.32 -8.72 9.70
CA PRO A 203 12.13 -8.70 11.14
C PRO A 203 13.36 -8.07 11.82
N GLY A 204 13.16 -7.01 12.60
CA GLY A 204 14.25 -6.22 13.18
C GLY A 204 14.51 -4.89 12.48
N GLY A 205 13.81 -4.63 11.38
CA GLY A 205 13.76 -3.30 10.74
C GLY A 205 14.79 -3.05 9.65
N GLN A 206 15.78 -3.92 9.46
CA GLN A 206 16.74 -3.81 8.37
C GLN A 206 16.10 -4.12 7.02
N TRP A 207 16.71 -3.58 5.95
CA TRP A 207 16.31 -3.85 4.58
C TRP A 207 17.05 -5.07 4.02
N SER A 208 16.39 -5.89 3.22
CA SER A 208 16.99 -7.02 2.52
C SER A 208 17.92 -6.56 1.41
N LYS A 209 18.75 -7.47 0.88
CA LYS A 209 19.44 -7.23 -0.39
C LYS A 209 18.38 -6.92 -1.47
N PRO A 210 18.54 -5.82 -2.23
CA PRO A 210 17.61 -5.46 -3.30
C PRO A 210 17.53 -6.51 -4.39
N GLU A 211 16.32 -6.78 -4.86
CA GLU A 211 15.99 -7.64 -5.98
C GLU A 211 15.62 -6.78 -7.19
N ASN A 212 16.21 -7.02 -8.35
CA ASN A 212 15.82 -6.38 -9.61
C ASN A 212 14.43 -6.86 -10.02
N LEU A 213 13.53 -5.98 -10.45
CA LEU A 213 12.16 -6.36 -10.84
C LEU A 213 12.08 -7.19 -12.14
N GLY A 214 13.20 -7.39 -12.80
CA GLY A 214 13.30 -8.27 -13.96
C GLY A 214 12.91 -7.63 -15.30
N PRO A 215 13.05 -8.38 -16.41
CA PRO A 215 13.02 -7.84 -17.78
C PRO A 215 11.61 -7.48 -18.27
N LYS A 216 10.57 -7.71 -17.49
CA LYS A 216 9.22 -7.21 -17.81
C LYS A 216 9.07 -5.72 -17.44
N ILE A 217 9.71 -5.31 -16.35
CA ILE A 217 9.71 -3.92 -15.88
C ILE A 217 10.91 -3.17 -16.44
N ASN A 218 12.09 -3.74 -16.25
CA ASN A 218 13.36 -3.13 -16.63
C ASN A 218 13.74 -3.49 -18.08
N SER A 219 14.24 -2.50 -18.79
CA SER A 219 14.60 -2.59 -20.21
C SER A 219 16.08 -2.29 -20.44
N ALA A 220 16.50 -2.12 -21.68
CA ALA A 220 17.84 -1.64 -22.00
C ALA A 220 18.01 -0.11 -21.83
N GLY A 221 16.95 0.59 -21.52
CA GLY A 221 16.95 2.03 -21.21
C GLY A 221 17.06 2.33 -19.72
N ASP A 222 16.43 3.40 -19.32
CA ASP A 222 16.31 3.83 -17.93
C ASP A 222 14.87 3.64 -17.46
N GLU A 223 14.68 2.99 -16.30
CA GLU A 223 13.43 2.92 -15.58
C GLU A 223 13.56 3.68 -14.26
N SER A 224 12.57 4.55 -13.97
CA SER A 224 12.60 5.40 -12.78
C SER A 224 11.21 5.76 -12.25
N CYS A 225 11.19 6.54 -11.16
CA CYS A 225 9.97 7.06 -10.54
C CYS A 225 8.90 5.99 -10.23
N PRO A 226 9.26 4.82 -9.63
CA PRO A 226 8.23 3.86 -9.24
C PRO A 226 7.30 4.49 -8.21
N PHE A 227 5.99 4.32 -8.41
CA PHE A 227 4.96 4.70 -7.45
C PHE A 227 4.03 3.52 -7.21
N ILE A 228 3.98 3.04 -5.96
CA ILE A 228 3.08 1.97 -5.55
C ILE A 228 1.81 2.59 -4.99
N HIS A 229 0.69 2.34 -5.67
CA HIS A 229 -0.61 2.84 -5.25
C HIS A 229 -1.07 2.19 -3.92
N ALA A 230 -1.98 2.87 -3.22
CA ALA A 230 -2.55 2.43 -1.94
C ALA A 230 -3.20 1.03 -1.99
N ASP A 231 -3.60 0.53 -3.18
CA ASP A 231 -4.11 -0.84 -3.36
C ASP A 231 -3.04 -1.94 -3.22
N ASN A 232 -1.76 -1.56 -3.15
CA ASN A 232 -0.60 -2.46 -3.13
C ASN A 232 -0.56 -3.49 -4.29
N GLN A 233 -1.27 -3.21 -5.38
CA GLN A 233 -1.41 -4.07 -6.56
C GLN A 233 -1.10 -3.35 -7.87
N THR A 234 -0.97 -2.02 -7.84
CA THR A 234 -0.69 -1.20 -9.02
C THR A 234 0.58 -0.39 -8.79
N MET A 235 1.49 -0.47 -9.73
CA MET A 235 2.69 0.37 -9.82
C MET A 235 2.62 1.24 -11.06
N TYR A 236 2.96 2.51 -10.94
CA TYR A 236 3.27 3.40 -12.05
C TYR A 236 4.76 3.67 -12.06
N PHE A 237 5.35 3.84 -13.23
CA PHE A 237 6.79 4.11 -13.36
C PHE A 237 7.07 4.77 -14.71
N THR A 238 8.26 5.32 -14.88
CA THR A 238 8.73 5.86 -16.17
C THR A 238 9.73 4.92 -16.81
N SER A 239 9.72 4.86 -18.14
CA SER A 239 10.73 4.17 -18.94
C SER A 239 10.97 4.89 -20.27
N ASN A 240 12.24 4.94 -20.68
CA ASN A 240 12.63 5.35 -22.05
C ASN A 240 13.12 4.18 -22.92
N GLY A 241 13.16 2.99 -22.37
CA GLY A 241 13.57 1.78 -23.10
C GLY A 241 12.41 0.91 -23.57
N LEU A 242 11.26 0.97 -22.89
CA LEU A 242 10.02 0.35 -23.35
C LEU A 242 9.43 1.13 -24.52
N THR A 243 8.60 0.45 -25.34
CA THR A 243 7.99 1.08 -26.52
C THR A 243 6.93 2.11 -26.09
N GLY A 244 7.06 3.35 -26.59
CA GLY A 244 6.19 4.45 -26.18
C GLY A 244 6.12 5.59 -27.22
N TYR A 245 5.65 6.76 -26.74
CA TYR A 245 5.41 7.95 -27.56
C TYR A 245 6.63 8.86 -27.65
N GLY A 246 7.35 9.01 -26.54
CA GLY A 246 8.39 10.03 -26.38
C GLY A 246 9.72 9.50 -25.84
N GLY A 247 10.31 10.31 -24.99
CA GLY A 247 11.50 9.96 -24.22
C GLY A 247 11.12 9.07 -23.04
N ASP A 248 10.97 9.67 -21.85
CA ASP A 248 10.44 8.98 -20.69
C ASP A 248 8.91 8.95 -20.77
N ASP A 249 8.33 7.78 -20.97
CA ASP A 249 6.88 7.57 -20.94
C ASP A 249 6.46 6.96 -19.59
N LEU A 250 5.23 7.24 -19.18
CA LEU A 250 4.58 6.64 -18.02
C LEU A 250 3.97 5.29 -18.37
N PHE A 251 4.23 4.30 -17.53
CA PHE A 251 3.69 2.95 -17.61
C PHE A 251 2.99 2.56 -16.32
N LEU A 252 2.09 1.60 -16.41
CA LEU A 252 1.56 0.88 -15.26
C LEU A 252 1.96 -0.59 -15.32
N ALA A 253 2.06 -1.21 -14.14
CA ALA A 253 2.18 -2.65 -13.96
C ALA A 253 1.20 -3.12 -12.89
N ARG A 254 0.73 -4.38 -13.02
CA ARG A 254 -0.17 -5.02 -12.04
C ARG A 254 0.53 -6.16 -11.32
N LYS A 255 0.43 -6.19 -9.99
CA LYS A 255 0.97 -7.27 -9.16
C LYS A 255 0.09 -8.51 -9.31
N GLN A 256 0.71 -9.65 -9.60
CA GLN A 256 0.03 -10.94 -9.71
C GLN A 256 -0.08 -11.62 -8.33
N SER A 257 -0.82 -12.72 -8.26
CA SER A 257 -1.02 -13.47 -7.00
C SER A 257 0.26 -14.09 -6.44
N ASP A 258 1.28 -14.32 -7.28
CA ASP A 258 2.61 -14.79 -6.89
C ASP A 258 3.55 -13.66 -6.42
N GLY A 259 3.07 -12.41 -6.48
CA GLY A 259 3.82 -11.20 -6.11
C GLY A 259 4.64 -10.59 -7.24
N ALA A 260 4.70 -11.22 -8.41
CA ALA A 260 5.40 -10.68 -9.57
C ALA A 260 4.64 -9.52 -10.21
N TRP A 261 5.38 -8.54 -10.75
CA TRP A 261 4.81 -7.46 -11.57
C TRP A 261 4.65 -7.92 -13.02
N ASP A 262 3.48 -7.70 -13.58
CA ASP A 262 3.12 -8.09 -14.95
C ASP A 262 2.09 -7.13 -15.55
N LYS A 263 1.59 -7.42 -16.76
CA LYS A 263 0.61 -6.60 -17.47
C LYS A 263 1.05 -5.15 -17.60
N ILE A 264 2.27 -4.97 -18.12
CA ILE A 264 2.84 -3.66 -18.35
C ILE A 264 2.08 -2.97 -19.49
N GLU A 265 1.62 -1.76 -19.23
CA GLU A 265 0.84 -0.97 -20.17
C GLU A 265 1.32 0.49 -20.18
N ASN A 266 1.56 1.04 -21.37
CA ASN A 266 1.81 2.47 -21.55
C ASN A 266 0.52 3.24 -21.24
N LEU A 267 0.59 4.38 -20.54
CA LEU A 267 -0.61 5.14 -20.19
C LEU A 267 -1.29 5.81 -21.39
N GLY A 268 -0.59 5.88 -22.50
CA GLY A 268 -1.13 6.37 -23.77
C GLY A 268 -1.30 7.89 -23.85
N TYR A 269 -1.49 8.37 -25.07
CA TYR A 269 -1.82 9.77 -25.30
C TYR A 269 -3.24 10.06 -24.81
N PRO A 270 -3.50 11.24 -24.22
CA PRO A 270 -2.60 12.40 -24.10
C PRO A 270 -1.85 12.52 -22.75
N ILE A 271 -1.80 11.45 -21.95
CA ILE A 271 -1.01 11.43 -20.73
C ILE A 271 0.48 11.39 -21.10
N ASN A 272 0.86 10.39 -21.92
CA ASN A 272 2.16 10.35 -22.55
C ASN A 272 2.16 11.16 -23.85
N THR A 273 3.26 11.87 -24.13
CA THR A 273 3.44 12.74 -25.30
C THR A 273 4.72 12.36 -26.04
N THR A 274 5.19 13.22 -26.93
CA THR A 274 6.50 13.06 -27.60
C THR A 274 7.67 13.59 -26.77
N GLU A 275 7.40 14.11 -25.59
CA GLU A 275 8.39 14.66 -24.66
C GLU A 275 8.71 13.66 -23.53
N ASN A 276 9.02 14.15 -22.35
CA ASN A 276 9.30 13.32 -21.17
C ASN A 276 8.21 13.53 -20.12
N GLU A 277 7.66 12.45 -19.63
CA GLU A 277 6.73 12.43 -18.50
C GLU A 277 7.39 11.77 -17.28
N GLY A 278 6.98 12.19 -16.08
CA GLY A 278 7.54 11.60 -14.85
C GLY A 278 6.77 11.95 -13.59
N SER A 279 7.19 11.34 -12.50
CA SER A 279 6.72 11.60 -11.13
C SER A 279 5.20 11.63 -10.95
N LEU A 280 4.50 10.66 -11.54
CA LEU A 280 3.05 10.49 -11.38
C LEU A 280 2.74 9.81 -10.05
N VAL A 281 1.78 10.36 -9.30
CA VAL A 281 1.14 9.69 -8.16
C VAL A 281 -0.38 9.70 -8.33
N VAL A 282 -1.05 8.66 -7.83
CA VAL A 282 -2.51 8.52 -7.89
C VAL A 282 -3.05 8.40 -6.47
N ALA A 283 -4.03 9.23 -6.13
CA ALA A 283 -4.66 9.22 -4.82
C ALA A 283 -5.44 7.91 -4.58
N ALA A 284 -5.75 7.61 -3.32
CA ALA A 284 -6.44 6.38 -2.92
C ALA A 284 -7.83 6.20 -3.54
N ASP A 285 -8.44 7.28 -4.05
CA ASP A 285 -9.71 7.23 -4.79
C ASP A 285 -9.58 6.49 -6.14
N GLY A 286 -8.35 6.26 -6.61
CA GLY A 286 -8.02 5.64 -7.89
C GLY A 286 -8.32 6.51 -9.10
N LYS A 287 -8.71 7.76 -8.92
CA LYS A 287 -9.12 8.68 -9.99
C LYS A 287 -8.23 9.89 -10.10
N THR A 288 -7.91 10.53 -8.98
CA THR A 288 -7.15 11.77 -8.94
C THR A 288 -5.66 11.48 -9.07
N ALA A 289 -5.04 11.99 -10.11
CA ALA A 289 -3.60 11.92 -10.32
C ALA A 289 -2.95 13.28 -10.10
N TYR A 290 -1.72 13.28 -9.58
CA TYR A 290 -0.82 14.43 -9.47
C TYR A 290 0.44 14.15 -10.28
N TYR A 291 0.93 15.14 -11.00
CA TYR A 291 2.16 15.06 -11.79
C TYR A 291 2.78 16.43 -11.97
N ALA A 292 4.04 16.47 -12.36
CA ALA A 292 4.72 17.70 -12.72
C ALA A 292 4.71 17.91 -14.25
N SER A 293 4.50 19.15 -14.70
CA SER A 293 4.49 19.48 -16.11
C SER A 293 4.88 20.95 -16.34
N ASP A 294 5.49 21.22 -17.48
CA ASP A 294 5.89 22.54 -17.98
C ASP A 294 4.89 23.13 -19.00
N ARG A 295 3.61 22.84 -18.84
CA ARG A 295 2.54 23.32 -19.72
C ARG A 295 2.55 24.85 -19.84
N ALA A 296 1.84 25.36 -20.86
CA ALA A 296 1.83 26.79 -21.18
C ALA A 296 1.31 27.72 -20.07
N ASP A 297 0.60 27.19 -19.08
CA ASP A 297 0.05 27.91 -17.92
C ASP A 297 0.88 27.73 -16.63
N THR A 298 2.12 27.22 -16.74
CA THR A 298 3.06 27.14 -15.61
C THR A 298 3.55 28.52 -15.18
N ARG A 299 4.04 28.60 -13.94
CA ARG A 299 4.58 29.81 -13.32
C ARG A 299 6.09 29.86 -13.30
N GLY A 300 6.73 28.72 -12.95
CA GLY A 300 8.17 28.62 -12.79
C GLY A 300 8.87 27.67 -13.75
N GLY A 301 8.14 27.04 -14.64
CA GLY A 301 8.61 25.97 -15.52
C GLY A 301 7.85 24.69 -15.21
N LEU A 302 8.38 23.79 -14.39
CA LEU A 302 7.62 22.65 -13.88
C LEU A 302 6.72 23.08 -12.73
N ASP A 303 5.42 22.87 -12.90
CA ASP A 303 4.39 23.06 -11.87
C ASP A 303 3.70 21.72 -11.58
N ILE A 304 3.11 21.60 -10.40
CA ILE A 304 2.27 20.44 -10.05
C ILE A 304 0.85 20.67 -10.59
N TYR A 305 0.34 19.65 -11.27
CA TYR A 305 -1.01 19.57 -11.83
C TYR A 305 -1.74 18.37 -11.28
N THR A 306 -3.06 18.42 -11.36
CA THR A 306 -3.95 17.29 -11.10
C THR A 306 -4.85 17.03 -12.29
N PHE A 307 -5.17 15.75 -12.54
CA PHE A 307 -6.11 15.33 -13.58
C PHE A 307 -6.84 14.05 -13.19
N GLU A 308 -7.94 13.75 -13.87
CA GLU A 308 -8.65 12.50 -13.68
C GLU A 308 -8.06 11.41 -14.56
N MET A 309 -7.68 10.28 -13.96
CA MET A 309 -7.16 9.10 -14.64
C MET A 309 -8.22 8.48 -15.55
N ARG A 310 -7.82 8.04 -16.75
CA ARG A 310 -8.65 7.24 -17.65
C ARG A 310 -9.04 5.92 -16.98
N GLU A 311 -10.26 5.48 -17.15
CA GLU A 311 -10.87 4.41 -16.37
C GLU A 311 -10.11 3.06 -16.45
N ASP A 312 -9.60 2.69 -17.64
CA ASP A 312 -8.91 1.43 -17.91
C ASP A 312 -7.53 1.32 -17.24
N ILE A 313 -6.89 2.47 -16.96
CA ILE A 313 -5.57 2.53 -16.31
C ILE A 313 -5.65 2.91 -14.82
N ARG A 314 -6.85 3.01 -14.25
CA ARG A 314 -7.02 3.30 -12.81
C ARG A 314 -6.58 2.14 -11.94
N PRO A 315 -5.94 2.42 -10.79
CA PRO A 315 -5.76 1.42 -9.74
C PRO A 315 -7.12 1.10 -9.09
N ASN A 316 -7.14 0.09 -8.23
CA ASN A 316 -8.33 -0.19 -7.45
C ASN A 316 -8.56 0.91 -6.41
N LYS A 317 -9.77 1.47 -6.37
CA LYS A 317 -10.16 2.36 -5.27
C LYS A 317 -9.87 1.68 -3.94
N THR A 318 -9.18 2.36 -3.04
CA THR A 318 -8.74 1.82 -1.77
C THR A 318 -9.32 2.64 -0.63
N LEU A 319 -9.99 1.97 0.28
CA LEU A 319 -10.36 2.50 1.58
C LEU A 319 -9.27 2.18 2.60
N TRP A 320 -9.41 2.68 3.83
CA TRP A 320 -8.49 2.36 4.91
C TRP A 320 -9.20 2.27 6.25
N VAL A 321 -8.57 1.52 7.15
CA VAL A 321 -8.87 1.53 8.58
C VAL A 321 -7.73 2.25 9.27
N GLN A 322 -8.05 3.21 10.10
CA GLN A 322 -7.10 3.88 10.98
C GLN A 322 -7.61 3.86 12.41
N GLY A 323 -6.73 4.06 13.38
CA GLY A 323 -7.12 4.12 14.78
C GLY A 323 -5.95 3.91 15.72
N LYS A 324 -6.27 3.58 16.96
CA LYS A 324 -5.30 3.36 18.02
C LYS A 324 -5.50 2.00 18.67
N VAL A 325 -4.42 1.24 18.81
CA VAL A 325 -4.38 0.06 19.68
C VAL A 325 -3.90 0.51 21.06
N PHE A 326 -4.60 0.09 22.11
CA PHE A 326 -4.29 0.48 23.48
C PHE A 326 -4.63 -0.65 24.46
N ASP A 327 -4.00 -0.63 25.62
CA ASP A 327 -4.35 -1.51 26.75
C ASP A 327 -5.76 -1.18 27.26
N SER A 328 -6.64 -2.17 27.31
CA SER A 328 -8.04 -1.97 27.71
C SER A 328 -8.19 -1.49 29.16
N THR A 329 -7.18 -1.75 30.01
CA THR A 329 -7.14 -1.39 31.45
C THR A 329 -6.50 -0.03 31.67
N THR A 330 -5.26 0.17 31.18
CA THR A 330 -4.48 1.39 31.43
C THR A 330 -4.80 2.53 30.45
N LYS A 331 -5.39 2.22 29.28
CA LYS A 331 -5.66 3.14 28.16
C LYS A 331 -4.41 3.67 27.47
N GLU A 332 -3.23 3.16 27.82
CA GLU A 332 -1.98 3.50 27.16
C GLU A 332 -1.89 2.87 25.77
N GLY A 333 -1.24 3.57 24.84
CA GLY A 333 -1.02 3.08 23.48
C GLY A 333 -0.11 1.85 23.48
N LEU A 334 -0.45 0.86 22.65
CA LEU A 334 0.28 -0.40 22.54
C LEU A 334 0.87 -0.57 21.15
N PRO A 335 2.21 -0.58 20.98
CA PRO A 335 2.84 -1.06 19.77
C PRO A 335 2.42 -2.50 19.46
N SER A 336 1.75 -2.72 18.34
CA SER A 336 1.08 -3.98 17.99
C SER A 336 1.18 -4.27 16.50
N ALA A 337 1.14 -5.55 16.12
CA ALA A 337 1.00 -5.93 14.71
C ALA A 337 -0.47 -5.88 14.30
N VAL A 338 -0.76 -5.26 13.16
CA VAL A 338 -2.08 -5.19 12.54
C VAL A 338 -2.01 -5.89 11.19
N GLU A 339 -2.89 -6.84 10.93
CA GLU A 339 -2.87 -7.70 9.75
C GLU A 339 -4.21 -7.70 9.03
N LEU A 340 -4.17 -7.66 7.71
CA LEU A 340 -5.30 -7.89 6.83
C LEU A 340 -5.09 -9.20 6.07
N ILE A 341 -6.01 -10.14 6.23
CA ILE A 341 -5.94 -11.48 5.65
C ILE A 341 -7.10 -11.66 4.68
N ASP A 342 -6.82 -12.08 3.46
CA ASP A 342 -7.82 -12.52 2.50
C ASP A 342 -8.45 -13.83 3.00
N ILE A 343 -9.75 -13.80 3.31
CA ILE A 343 -10.44 -14.96 3.89
C ILE A 343 -10.45 -16.16 2.93
N ALA A 344 -10.58 -15.90 1.62
CA ALA A 344 -10.67 -16.96 0.62
C ALA A 344 -9.35 -17.71 0.42
N SER A 345 -8.21 -17.00 0.46
CA SER A 345 -6.89 -17.62 0.26
C SER A 345 -6.13 -17.91 1.56
N GLY A 346 -6.53 -17.30 2.68
CA GLY A 346 -5.80 -17.36 3.94
C GLY A 346 -4.48 -16.55 3.95
N GLN A 347 -4.20 -15.80 2.88
CA GLN A 347 -2.96 -15.04 2.75
C GLN A 347 -3.04 -13.70 3.46
N THR A 348 -1.99 -13.35 4.20
CA THR A 348 -1.81 -11.99 4.73
C THR A 348 -1.45 -11.05 3.59
N LEU A 349 -2.35 -10.14 3.25
CA LEU A 349 -2.16 -9.16 2.17
C LEU A 349 -1.38 -7.94 2.65
N VAL A 350 -1.69 -7.46 3.85
CA VAL A 350 -1.09 -6.28 4.46
C VAL A 350 -0.77 -6.57 5.91
N LYS A 351 0.41 -6.14 6.36
CA LYS A 351 0.83 -6.23 7.76
C LYS A 351 1.58 -4.97 8.13
N VAL A 352 1.03 -4.20 9.05
CA VAL A 352 1.64 -2.99 9.57
C VAL A 352 1.97 -3.14 11.05
N GLN A 353 2.97 -2.38 11.51
CA GLN A 353 3.27 -2.21 12.91
C GLN A 353 2.74 -0.84 13.34
N THR A 354 1.96 -0.78 14.42
CA THR A 354 1.55 0.50 14.98
C THR A 354 2.77 1.29 15.47
N ASN A 355 2.65 2.61 15.54
CA ASN A 355 3.70 3.43 16.13
C ASN A 355 3.77 3.28 17.67
N GLU A 356 4.69 3.97 18.33
CA GLU A 356 4.89 3.94 19.80
C GLU A 356 3.64 4.36 20.60
N SER A 357 2.79 5.19 20.01
CA SER A 357 1.52 5.62 20.61
C SER A 357 0.36 4.67 20.32
N GLY A 358 0.62 3.57 19.60
CA GLY A 358 -0.36 2.57 19.19
C GLY A 358 -1.19 2.97 17.96
N ASN A 359 -0.90 4.09 17.28
CA ASN A 359 -1.64 4.49 16.10
C ASN A 359 -1.29 3.60 14.91
N TYR A 360 -2.27 3.38 14.05
CA TYR A 360 -2.11 2.58 12.83
C TYR A 360 -3.00 3.09 11.69
N LEU A 361 -2.58 2.77 10.49
CA LEU A 361 -3.36 2.87 9.27
C LEU A 361 -3.10 1.61 8.45
N ILE A 362 -4.15 0.99 7.93
CA ILE A 362 -4.08 -0.18 7.06
C ILE A 362 -5.02 0.01 5.87
N THR A 363 -4.53 -0.28 4.69
CA THR A 363 -5.29 -0.15 3.44
C THR A 363 -6.24 -1.33 3.26
N LEU A 364 -7.40 -1.06 2.67
CA LEU A 364 -8.47 -2.02 2.40
C LEU A 364 -8.83 -2.00 0.90
N PRO A 365 -8.13 -2.77 0.06
CA PRO A 365 -8.53 -2.91 -1.33
C PRO A 365 -9.95 -3.48 -1.44
N LEU A 366 -10.79 -2.93 -2.33
CA LEU A 366 -12.17 -3.39 -2.47
C LEU A 366 -12.28 -4.70 -3.26
N GLY A 367 -13.42 -5.39 -3.11
CA GLY A 367 -13.77 -6.57 -3.91
C GLY A 367 -13.45 -7.92 -3.29
N LYS A 368 -12.93 -7.97 -2.07
CA LYS A 368 -12.64 -9.21 -1.33
C LYS A 368 -13.15 -9.13 0.10
N ASP A 369 -13.29 -10.29 0.75
CA ASP A 369 -13.60 -10.39 2.17
C ASP A 369 -12.33 -10.57 2.99
N TYR A 370 -12.22 -9.82 4.08
CA TYR A 370 -11.01 -9.77 4.91
C TYR A 370 -11.26 -10.13 6.36
N ALA A 371 -10.33 -10.89 6.94
CA ALA A 371 -10.12 -10.91 8.38
C ALA A 371 -9.09 -9.85 8.77
N PHE A 372 -9.49 -8.99 9.70
CA PHE A 372 -8.64 -7.93 10.26
C PHE A 372 -8.24 -8.32 11.67
N ASN A 373 -6.94 -8.53 11.90
CA ASN A 373 -6.41 -9.03 13.14
C ASN A 373 -5.41 -8.05 13.76
N VAL A 374 -5.42 -7.97 15.09
CA VAL A 374 -4.44 -7.22 15.86
C VAL A 374 -3.85 -8.10 16.95
N ASN A 375 -2.52 -8.23 16.94
CA ASN A 375 -1.78 -9.12 17.82
C ASN A 375 -0.73 -8.37 18.64
N ARG A 376 -0.61 -8.76 19.92
CA ARG A 376 0.46 -8.35 20.81
C ARG A 376 0.73 -9.44 21.86
N LYS A 377 2.00 -9.73 22.09
CA LYS A 377 2.42 -10.67 23.13
C LYS A 377 1.91 -10.23 24.52
N GLY A 378 1.33 -11.13 25.27
CA GLY A 378 0.76 -10.87 26.60
C GLY A 378 -0.70 -10.38 26.60
N TYR A 379 -1.32 -10.23 25.42
CA TYR A 379 -2.70 -9.80 25.23
C TYR A 379 -3.50 -10.82 24.42
N LEU A 380 -4.82 -10.83 24.62
CA LEU A 380 -5.74 -11.49 23.71
C LEU A 380 -5.75 -10.72 22.39
N PHE A 381 -5.79 -11.45 21.26
CA PHE A 381 -5.86 -10.81 19.95
C PHE A 381 -7.26 -10.22 19.70
N TYR A 382 -7.31 -9.24 18.79
CA TYR A 382 -8.56 -8.70 18.25
C TYR A 382 -8.76 -9.21 16.83
N SER A 383 -10.00 -9.60 16.50
CA SER A 383 -10.37 -10.02 15.15
C SER A 383 -11.69 -9.40 14.73
N LYS A 384 -11.78 -8.99 13.46
CA LYS A 384 -13.00 -8.46 12.83
C LYS A 384 -13.07 -8.86 11.36
N ASN A 385 -14.28 -9.17 10.88
CA ASN A 385 -14.54 -9.48 9.49
C ASN A 385 -15.02 -8.23 8.72
N PHE A 386 -14.54 -8.07 7.48
CA PHE A 386 -14.99 -7.05 6.51
C PHE A 386 -15.49 -7.75 5.23
N PRO A 387 -16.81 -7.98 5.07
CA PRO A 387 -17.40 -8.68 3.92
C PRO A 387 -17.60 -7.71 2.73
N PHE A 388 -16.53 -7.30 2.06
CA PHE A 388 -16.56 -6.34 0.94
C PHE A 388 -16.84 -6.96 -0.42
N SER A 389 -16.91 -8.30 -0.51
CA SER A 389 -17.37 -8.97 -1.73
C SER A 389 -18.87 -8.75 -2.00
N GLN A 390 -19.66 -8.57 -0.94
CA GLN A 390 -21.12 -8.42 -1.02
C GLN A 390 -21.60 -6.96 -0.90
N LYS A 391 -20.87 -6.14 -0.16
CA LYS A 391 -21.23 -4.74 0.07
C LYS A 391 -19.98 -3.87 0.10
N VAL A 392 -19.88 -3.00 -0.89
CA VAL A 392 -18.82 -1.98 -0.93
C VAL A 392 -19.17 -0.89 0.08
N PRO A 393 -18.32 -0.61 1.06
CA PRO A 393 -18.54 0.48 2.00
C PRO A 393 -18.37 1.84 1.30
N ASP A 394 -19.11 2.84 1.77
CA ASP A 394 -19.08 4.19 1.20
C ASP A 394 -17.97 5.07 1.82
N SER A 395 -17.39 4.62 2.95
CA SER A 395 -16.42 5.41 3.72
C SER A 395 -15.34 4.54 4.36
N THR A 396 -14.25 5.18 4.74
CA THR A 396 -13.18 4.61 5.55
C THR A 396 -13.62 4.40 6.99
N TYR A 397 -12.83 3.64 7.76
CA TYR A 397 -13.15 3.29 9.14
C TYR A 397 -12.15 3.91 10.12
N THR A 398 -12.68 4.38 11.26
CA THR A 398 -11.85 4.66 12.44
C THR A 398 -12.18 3.64 13.51
N ILE A 399 -11.23 2.79 13.89
CA ILE A 399 -11.42 1.72 14.86
C ILE A 399 -10.33 1.82 15.92
N ASN A 400 -10.74 2.16 17.16
CA ASN A 400 -9.87 2.13 18.31
C ASN A 400 -10.03 0.77 19.02
N ILE A 401 -8.91 0.10 19.29
CA ILE A 401 -8.87 -1.30 19.74
C ILE A 401 -8.23 -1.38 21.11
N GLY A 402 -9.04 -1.72 22.11
CA GLY A 402 -8.55 -2.05 23.46
C GLY A 402 -8.20 -3.53 23.52
N LEU A 403 -6.91 -3.88 23.52
CA LEU A 403 -6.48 -5.25 23.76
C LEU A 403 -6.57 -5.60 25.24
N GLN A 404 -7.12 -6.75 25.54
CA GLN A 404 -7.29 -7.24 26.90
C GLN A 404 -6.03 -8.03 27.31
N PRO A 405 -5.38 -7.68 28.45
CA PRO A 405 -4.30 -8.49 28.99
C PRO A 405 -4.73 -9.93 29.21
N ILE A 406 -3.81 -10.88 29.01
CA ILE A 406 -4.04 -12.30 29.32
C ILE A 406 -4.11 -12.46 30.83
N GLU A 407 -5.33 -12.59 31.37
CA GLU A 407 -5.63 -12.83 32.76
C GLU A 407 -6.71 -13.89 32.89
N ALA A 408 -6.84 -14.51 34.06
CA ALA A 408 -7.91 -15.49 34.30
C ALA A 408 -9.28 -14.84 34.07
N ASN A 409 -10.17 -15.52 33.36
CA ASN A 409 -11.50 -15.09 32.91
C ASN A 409 -11.51 -14.02 31.82
N ALA A 410 -10.34 -13.58 31.31
CA ALA A 410 -10.30 -12.76 30.08
C ALA A 410 -10.84 -13.58 28.90
N SER A 411 -11.66 -12.97 28.04
CA SER A 411 -12.29 -13.66 26.92
C SER A 411 -12.29 -12.84 25.65
N VAL A 412 -12.28 -13.54 24.51
CA VAL A 412 -12.40 -12.95 23.17
C VAL A 412 -13.36 -13.77 22.30
N VAL A 413 -14.17 -13.07 21.52
CA VAL A 413 -15.02 -13.70 20.49
C VAL A 413 -14.17 -13.99 19.26
N LEU A 414 -14.22 -15.23 18.79
CA LEU A 414 -13.59 -15.68 17.56
C LEU A 414 -14.54 -15.37 16.38
N ASN A 415 -14.38 -14.19 15.77
CA ASN A 415 -15.34 -13.63 14.81
C ASN A 415 -15.32 -14.32 13.44
N ASN A 416 -14.25 -15.01 13.11
CA ASN A 416 -14.07 -15.66 11.79
C ASN A 416 -14.09 -17.20 11.91
N ILE A 417 -14.96 -17.75 12.78
CA ILE A 417 -15.25 -19.17 12.84
C ILE A 417 -16.60 -19.43 12.18
N PHE A 418 -16.58 -20.16 11.07
CA PHE A 418 -17.74 -20.40 10.22
C PHE A 418 -18.17 -21.85 10.26
N PHE A 419 -19.46 -22.08 10.32
CA PHE A 419 -20.13 -23.37 10.26
C PHE A 419 -21.37 -23.27 9.38
N ASP A 420 -21.64 -24.29 8.62
CA ASP A 420 -22.92 -24.45 7.95
C ASP A 420 -24.10 -24.51 8.94
N VAL A 421 -25.30 -24.25 8.42
CA VAL A 421 -26.54 -24.30 9.20
C VAL A 421 -26.73 -25.72 9.76
N ASN A 422 -26.91 -25.82 11.08
CA ASN A 422 -27.04 -27.09 11.81
C ASN A 422 -25.84 -28.06 11.67
N ARG A 423 -24.69 -27.56 11.24
CA ARG A 423 -23.44 -28.28 11.12
C ARG A 423 -22.43 -27.83 12.17
N PHE A 424 -21.45 -28.70 12.43
CA PHE A 424 -20.33 -28.45 13.37
C PHE A 424 -18.96 -28.68 12.71
N GLU A 425 -18.94 -29.07 11.44
CA GLU A 425 -17.72 -29.15 10.65
C GLU A 425 -17.19 -27.73 10.38
N LEU A 426 -15.90 -27.52 10.64
CA LEU A 426 -15.24 -26.22 10.40
C LEU A 426 -15.09 -25.97 8.90
N GLU A 427 -15.53 -24.80 8.45
CA GLU A 427 -15.27 -24.36 7.08
C GLU A 427 -13.82 -23.92 6.89
N GLN A 428 -13.32 -24.06 5.66
CA GLN A 428 -11.95 -23.67 5.29
C GLN A 428 -11.61 -22.21 5.66
N GLN A 429 -12.59 -21.33 5.60
CA GLN A 429 -12.46 -19.92 5.95
C GLN A 429 -12.14 -19.68 7.43
N SER A 430 -12.41 -20.66 8.30
CA SER A 430 -12.11 -20.58 9.74
C SER A 430 -10.64 -20.78 10.07
N ILE A 431 -9.87 -21.33 9.15
CA ILE A 431 -8.47 -21.72 9.39
C ILE A 431 -7.61 -20.55 9.81
N ALA A 432 -7.76 -19.40 9.16
CA ALA A 432 -6.98 -18.21 9.47
C ALA A 432 -7.17 -17.73 10.93
N GLU A 433 -8.39 -17.78 11.45
CA GLU A 433 -8.69 -17.42 12.85
C GLU A 433 -8.16 -18.47 13.82
N LEU A 434 -8.30 -19.76 13.48
CA LEU A 434 -7.81 -20.86 14.31
C LEU A 434 -6.28 -20.88 14.40
N ASP A 435 -5.59 -20.55 13.33
CA ASP A 435 -4.13 -20.45 13.35
C ASP A 435 -3.66 -19.29 14.27
N ARG A 436 -4.44 -18.21 14.43
CA ARG A 436 -4.17 -17.16 15.44
C ARG A 436 -4.32 -17.66 16.87
N VAL A 437 -5.30 -18.54 17.12
CA VAL A 437 -5.43 -19.20 18.43
C VAL A 437 -4.22 -20.10 18.69
N VAL A 438 -3.74 -20.83 17.67
CA VAL A 438 -2.52 -21.65 17.78
C VAL A 438 -1.31 -20.79 18.13
N GLU A 439 -1.12 -19.65 17.44
CA GLU A 439 -0.04 -18.68 17.72
C GLU A 439 -0.13 -18.17 19.17
N LEU A 440 -1.32 -17.71 19.60
CA LEU A 440 -1.55 -17.24 20.97
C LEU A 440 -1.12 -18.29 22.00
N LEU A 441 -1.47 -19.58 21.78
CA LEU A 441 -1.15 -20.67 22.68
C LEU A 441 0.34 -21.04 22.66
N ASN A 442 1.01 -20.93 21.51
CA ASN A 442 2.44 -21.16 21.38
C ASN A 442 3.26 -20.04 22.04
N ASP A 443 2.85 -18.77 21.87
CA ASP A 443 3.50 -17.62 22.49
C ASP A 443 3.32 -17.58 24.02
N ASN A 444 2.29 -18.27 24.52
CA ASN A 444 1.93 -18.31 25.94
C ASN A 444 1.76 -19.76 26.42
N PRO A 445 2.84 -20.56 26.58
CA PRO A 445 2.76 -21.99 26.84
C PRO A 445 2.11 -22.36 28.21
N GLY A 446 2.05 -21.42 29.14
CA GLY A 446 1.44 -21.63 30.47
C GLY A 446 -0.09 -21.56 30.48
N ILE A 447 -0.72 -20.87 29.53
CA ILE A 447 -2.17 -20.63 29.60
C ILE A 447 -2.99 -21.87 29.29
N LYS A 448 -4.12 -22.00 30.00
CA LYS A 448 -5.20 -22.95 29.70
C LYS A 448 -6.44 -22.18 29.27
N ILE A 449 -7.15 -22.72 28.29
CA ILE A 449 -8.32 -22.06 27.70
C ILE A 449 -9.57 -22.94 27.73
N LEU A 450 -10.72 -22.27 27.72
CA LEU A 450 -12.03 -22.82 27.43
C LEU A 450 -12.54 -22.26 26.09
N ILE A 451 -12.93 -23.14 25.18
CA ILE A 451 -13.70 -22.79 23.99
C ILE A 451 -15.18 -22.94 24.30
N GLY A 452 -15.90 -21.83 24.26
CA GLY A 452 -17.35 -21.74 24.48
C GLY A 452 -18.12 -21.65 23.18
N GLY A 453 -19.10 -22.53 22.96
CA GLY A 453 -20.00 -22.45 21.80
C GLY A 453 -21.36 -21.90 22.22
N HIS A 454 -21.92 -20.99 21.44
CA HIS A 454 -23.20 -20.34 21.68
C HIS A 454 -24.11 -20.38 20.44
N THR A 455 -25.42 -20.38 20.67
CA THR A 455 -26.45 -20.29 19.64
C THR A 455 -27.38 -19.09 19.90
N ASP A 456 -28.18 -18.72 18.93
CA ASP A 456 -29.39 -17.93 19.17
C ASP A 456 -30.48 -18.80 19.82
N ASN A 457 -31.65 -18.20 20.07
CA ASN A 457 -32.80 -18.88 20.70
C ASN A 457 -33.69 -19.65 19.70
N THR A 458 -33.26 -19.80 18.43
CA THR A 458 -34.05 -20.52 17.42
C THR A 458 -33.93 -22.02 17.63
N GLY A 459 -35.04 -22.73 17.67
CA GLY A 459 -35.08 -24.20 17.85
C GLY A 459 -35.19 -24.65 19.30
N LYS A 460 -34.97 -25.96 19.55
CA LYS A 460 -35.08 -26.56 20.89
C LYS A 460 -33.82 -26.33 21.70
N ALA A 461 -33.97 -26.03 22.98
CA ALA A 461 -32.83 -25.80 23.89
C ALA A 461 -31.84 -26.98 23.97
N ALA A 462 -32.33 -28.21 23.93
CA ALA A 462 -31.47 -29.42 23.97
C ALA A 462 -30.64 -29.57 22.67
N ASP A 463 -31.25 -29.30 21.52
CA ASP A 463 -30.56 -29.34 20.22
C ASP A 463 -29.49 -28.26 20.14
N ASN A 464 -29.81 -27.04 20.58
CA ASN A 464 -28.89 -25.89 20.64
C ASN A 464 -27.70 -26.18 21.57
N LEU A 465 -27.94 -26.81 22.74
CA LEU A 465 -26.89 -27.21 23.66
C LEU A 465 -25.94 -28.24 23.01
N THR A 466 -26.50 -29.24 22.35
CA THR A 466 -25.72 -30.28 21.65
C THR A 466 -24.93 -29.67 20.49
N LEU A 467 -25.54 -28.85 19.64
CA LEU A 467 -24.89 -28.22 18.50
C LEU A 467 -23.72 -27.32 18.95
N SER A 468 -23.95 -26.45 19.94
CA SER A 468 -22.91 -25.56 20.47
C SER A 468 -21.74 -26.32 21.08
N ASN A 469 -22.02 -27.45 21.78
CA ASN A 469 -20.99 -28.30 22.36
C ASN A 469 -20.14 -28.98 21.27
N ASN A 470 -20.77 -29.50 20.20
CA ASN A 470 -20.06 -30.11 19.08
C ASN A 470 -19.21 -29.09 18.31
N ARG A 471 -19.67 -27.84 18.12
CA ARG A 471 -18.90 -26.75 17.51
C ARG A 471 -17.68 -26.38 18.34
N ALA A 472 -17.84 -26.22 19.66
CA ALA A 472 -16.72 -25.98 20.58
C ALA A 472 -15.70 -27.10 20.56
N LYS A 473 -16.18 -28.38 20.52
CA LYS A 473 -15.34 -29.54 20.39
C LYS A 473 -14.54 -29.56 19.09
N ALA A 474 -15.17 -29.25 17.95
CA ALA A 474 -14.49 -29.20 16.63
C ALA A 474 -13.32 -28.22 16.64
N VAL A 475 -13.47 -27.06 17.29
CA VAL A 475 -12.38 -26.08 17.45
C VAL A 475 -11.24 -26.69 18.29
N VAL A 476 -11.54 -27.30 19.42
CA VAL A 476 -10.52 -27.93 20.28
C VAL A 476 -9.81 -29.07 19.54
N ASP A 477 -10.56 -29.94 18.85
CA ASP A 477 -9.98 -31.00 18.04
C ASP A 477 -9.00 -30.45 16.99
N TYR A 478 -9.34 -29.37 16.32
CA TYR A 478 -8.42 -28.69 15.40
C TYR A 478 -7.13 -28.24 16.09
N LEU A 479 -7.21 -27.54 17.23
CA LEU A 479 -6.05 -27.08 17.98
C LEU A 479 -5.13 -28.23 18.38
N ILE A 480 -5.70 -29.41 18.76
CA ILE A 480 -4.94 -30.61 19.06
C ILE A 480 -4.20 -31.12 17.80
N THR A 481 -4.84 -31.11 16.62
CA THR A 481 -4.16 -31.51 15.37
C THR A 481 -2.98 -30.59 15.00
N LYS A 482 -2.99 -29.35 15.51
CA LYS A 482 -1.89 -28.37 15.34
C LYS A 482 -0.81 -28.49 16.44
N GLY A 483 -0.89 -29.50 17.30
CA GLY A 483 0.12 -29.79 18.30
C GLY A 483 -0.07 -29.13 19.67
N ILE A 484 -1.22 -28.48 19.90
CA ILE A 484 -1.52 -27.94 21.24
C ILE A 484 -1.89 -29.08 22.20
N ASP A 485 -1.26 -29.10 23.37
CA ASP A 485 -1.50 -30.13 24.40
C ASP A 485 -2.97 -30.09 24.87
N ALA A 486 -3.65 -31.24 24.79
CA ALA A 486 -5.05 -31.40 25.18
C ALA A 486 -5.31 -31.01 26.64
N SER A 487 -4.32 -31.11 27.54
CA SER A 487 -4.44 -30.72 28.96
C SER A 487 -4.62 -29.22 29.17
N ARG A 488 -4.34 -28.43 28.13
CA ARG A 488 -4.50 -26.96 28.11
C ARG A 488 -5.85 -26.51 27.59
N LEU A 489 -6.65 -27.44 27.02
CA LEU A 489 -7.84 -27.16 26.25
C LEU A 489 -9.09 -27.73 26.92
N GLN A 490 -10.10 -26.91 27.09
CA GLN A 490 -11.45 -27.31 27.47
C GLN A 490 -12.46 -26.81 26.45
N TYR A 491 -13.59 -27.49 26.33
CA TYR A 491 -14.70 -27.03 25.51
C TYR A 491 -16.02 -27.16 26.24
N LYS A 492 -16.99 -26.29 25.94
CA LYS A 492 -18.33 -26.31 26.50
C LYS A 492 -19.34 -25.65 25.59
N GLY A 493 -20.46 -26.33 25.36
CA GLY A 493 -21.64 -25.72 24.76
C GLY A 493 -22.47 -24.97 25.80
N PHE A 494 -22.93 -23.80 25.48
CA PHE A 494 -23.84 -23.00 26.30
C PHE A 494 -25.24 -22.88 25.68
N GLY A 495 -25.43 -23.35 24.44
CA GLY A 495 -26.68 -23.15 23.72
C GLY A 495 -27.05 -21.66 23.66
N ALA A 496 -28.33 -21.36 23.92
CA ALA A 496 -28.87 -19.99 23.96
C ALA A 496 -28.86 -19.38 25.37
N ALA A 497 -28.19 -19.99 26.38
CA ALA A 497 -28.29 -19.56 27.76
C ALA A 497 -27.62 -18.22 28.08
N ASN A 498 -26.59 -17.83 27.31
CA ASN A 498 -25.78 -16.62 27.55
C ASN A 498 -25.84 -15.68 26.33
N PRO A 499 -26.96 -15.02 26.06
CA PRO A 499 -27.05 -14.10 24.93
C PRO A 499 -26.24 -12.82 25.23
N VAL A 500 -25.53 -12.29 24.19
CA VAL A 500 -24.80 -11.01 24.23
C VAL A 500 -25.57 -9.91 23.54
N SER A 501 -26.66 -10.26 22.82
CA SER A 501 -27.53 -9.32 22.13
C SER A 501 -28.98 -9.80 22.13
N ASP A 502 -29.90 -8.92 21.75
CA ASP A 502 -31.33 -9.22 21.70
C ASP A 502 -31.64 -10.25 20.58
N ASN A 503 -32.25 -11.35 20.98
CA ASN A 503 -32.69 -12.41 20.06
C ASN A 503 -33.95 -12.08 19.23
N THR A 504 -34.53 -10.87 19.39
CA THR A 504 -35.69 -10.47 18.57
C THR A 504 -35.28 -9.94 17.20
N THR A 505 -34.02 -9.56 17.00
CA THR A 505 -33.47 -9.05 15.74
C THR A 505 -32.54 -10.08 15.09
N GLU A 506 -32.48 -10.11 13.76
CA GLU A 506 -31.53 -10.98 13.05
C GLU A 506 -30.08 -10.61 13.34
N ALA A 507 -29.74 -9.32 13.50
CA ALA A 507 -28.42 -8.89 13.92
C ALA A 507 -28.05 -9.39 15.32
N GLY A 508 -29.00 -9.35 16.26
CA GLY A 508 -28.79 -9.85 17.61
C GLY A 508 -28.64 -11.37 17.66
N LYS A 509 -29.45 -12.12 16.91
CA LYS A 509 -29.28 -13.57 16.74
C LYS A 509 -27.91 -13.90 16.14
N ALA A 510 -27.48 -13.18 15.11
CA ALA A 510 -26.15 -13.36 14.52
C ALA A 510 -25.03 -13.15 15.53
N ALA A 511 -25.13 -12.11 16.39
CA ALA A 511 -24.16 -11.88 17.48
C ALA A 511 -24.17 -13.00 18.54
N ASN A 512 -25.33 -13.63 18.78
CA ASN A 512 -25.47 -14.73 19.74
C ASN A 512 -24.89 -16.05 19.19
N ARG A 513 -24.91 -16.29 17.88
CA ARG A 513 -24.24 -17.43 17.22
C ARG A 513 -22.74 -17.20 17.16
N ARG A 514 -22.03 -17.46 18.24
CA ARG A 514 -20.61 -17.16 18.39
C ARG A 514 -19.80 -18.29 19.02
N THR A 515 -18.50 -18.23 18.79
CA THR A 515 -17.50 -19.03 19.51
C THR A 515 -16.64 -18.09 20.34
N GLU A 516 -16.43 -18.41 21.61
CA GLU A 516 -15.60 -17.62 22.54
C GLU A 516 -14.39 -18.42 23.00
N LEU A 517 -13.25 -17.75 23.17
CA LEU A 517 -12.08 -18.23 23.88
C LEU A 517 -12.00 -17.53 25.23
N THR A 518 -11.94 -18.30 26.33
CA THR A 518 -11.77 -17.77 27.69
C THR A 518 -10.51 -18.34 28.32
N ILE A 519 -9.70 -17.49 28.95
CA ILE A 519 -8.51 -17.90 29.72
C ILE A 519 -8.95 -18.49 31.05
N LEU A 520 -8.56 -19.73 31.33
CA LEU A 520 -8.85 -20.41 32.59
C LEU A 520 -7.75 -20.16 33.63
N SER A 521 -6.49 -20.19 33.20
CA SER A 521 -5.33 -19.95 34.07
C SER A 521 -4.13 -19.50 33.21
N LYS A 522 -3.18 -18.85 33.86
CA LYS A 522 -1.83 -18.55 33.36
C LYS A 522 -0.88 -19.67 33.76
#